data_87008dc59f14fa541859e16fc2e396da
#
_entry.id   87008dc59f14fa541859e16fc2e396da
#
_cell.length_a   1.000
_cell.length_b   1.000
_cell.length_c   1.000
_cell.angle_alpha   90.00
_cell.angle_beta   90.00
_cell.angle_gamma   90.00
#
_symmetry.space_group_name_H-M   'P 1'
#
loop_
_entity.id
_entity.type
_entity.pdbx_description
1 polymer ?
#
loop_
_entity_poly.entity_id
_entity_poly.type
_entity_poly.pdbx_seq_one_letter_code
_entity_poly.pdbx_strand_id
1 'polypeptide(L)'
;MGLFKKKKQEVETKNEFQLDESNIKKISMFITIVNRGQGNYVLKIFEQEGANAQFVQLGEGTAQKEVRDILGIEDNGKEIIISLIPNERIEDAKNELEAFFKVNKRNRGIGFSIPMTSLIGMKVYQFLADKI
;
A
#
# COMPACT_ATOMS: atom_id res chain seq x y z
N MET A 1 -17.75 -1.44 42.59
CA MET A 1 -18.53 -0.59 41.69
C MET A 1 -17.73 -0.06 40.51
N GLY A 2 -16.45 0.22 40.64
CA GLY A 2 -15.58 0.56 39.51
C GLY A 2 -15.40 -0.54 38.47
N LEU A 3 -15.53 -1.80 38.87
CA LEU A 3 -15.43 -2.96 38.00
C LEU A 3 -16.57 -3.06 36.99
N PHE A 4 -17.78 -2.65 37.37
CA PHE A 4 -18.93 -2.68 36.46
C PHE A 4 -18.86 -1.58 35.41
N LYS A 5 -18.37 -0.40 35.77
CA LYS A 5 -18.15 0.69 34.81
C LYS A 5 -17.04 0.36 33.81
N LYS A 6 -15.96 -0.29 34.27
CA LYS A 6 -14.89 -0.75 33.39
C LYS A 6 -15.37 -1.80 32.40
N LYS A 7 -16.16 -2.80 32.87
CA LYS A 7 -16.73 -3.82 31.97
C LYS A 7 -17.68 -3.21 30.95
N LYS A 8 -18.48 -2.22 31.34
CA LYS A 8 -19.40 -1.54 30.43
C LYS A 8 -18.65 -0.72 29.38
N GLN A 9 -17.60 -0.03 29.76
CA GLN A 9 -16.74 0.69 28.82
C GLN A 9 -15.98 -0.25 27.90
N GLU A 10 -15.49 -1.39 28.39
CA GLU A 10 -14.86 -2.39 27.58
C GLU A 10 -15.81 -3.01 26.56
N VAL A 11 -17.06 -3.25 26.96
CA VAL A 11 -18.10 -3.79 26.07
C VAL A 11 -18.48 -2.75 25.02
N GLU A 12 -18.65 -1.48 25.41
CA GLU A 12 -18.93 -0.41 24.44
C GLU A 12 -17.77 -0.20 23.48
N THR A 13 -16.54 -0.21 23.99
CA THR A 13 -15.34 -0.12 23.15
C THR A 13 -15.21 -1.32 22.22
N LYS A 14 -15.51 -2.53 22.72
CA LYS A 14 -15.55 -3.74 21.89
C LYS A 14 -16.61 -3.66 20.81
N ASN A 15 -17.78 -3.12 21.11
CA ASN A 15 -18.85 -2.97 20.12
C ASN A 15 -18.50 -1.93 19.05
N GLU A 16 -17.79 -0.87 19.43
CA GLU A 16 -17.34 0.16 18.51
C GLU A 16 -16.21 -0.34 17.60
N PHE A 17 -15.33 -1.20 18.13
CA PHE A 17 -14.16 -1.71 17.44
C PHE A 17 -14.20 -3.20 17.12
N GLN A 18 -15.34 -3.83 17.40
CA GLN A 18 -15.46 -5.27 17.19
C GLN A 18 -15.46 -5.56 15.70
N LEU A 19 -14.28 -5.83 15.21
CA LEU A 19 -14.11 -6.45 13.93
C LEU A 19 -14.08 -7.94 14.16
N ASP A 20 -15.11 -8.60 13.71
CA ASP A 20 -15.04 -10.05 13.57
C ASP A 20 -13.90 -10.37 12.60
N GLU A 21 -12.98 -11.23 13.00
CA GLU A 21 -11.85 -11.60 12.15
C GLU A 21 -12.27 -12.08 10.76
N SER A 22 -13.44 -12.68 10.67
CA SER A 22 -14.01 -13.12 9.39
C SER A 22 -14.45 -11.95 8.50
N ASN A 23 -14.70 -10.77 9.08
CA ASN A 23 -15.15 -9.59 8.36
C ASN A 23 -14.05 -8.55 8.16
N ILE A 24 -12.86 -8.77 8.75
CA ILE A 24 -11.73 -7.88 8.56
C ILE A 24 -11.13 -8.13 7.18
N LYS A 25 -11.25 -7.14 6.32
CA LYS A 25 -10.52 -7.17 5.06
C LYS A 25 -9.04 -6.97 5.33
N LYS A 26 -8.25 -7.91 4.89
CA LYS A 26 -6.81 -7.81 5.02
C LYS A 26 -6.27 -6.82 4.01
N ILE A 27 -5.28 -6.06 4.43
CA ILE A 27 -4.60 -5.10 3.57
C ILE A 27 -3.12 -5.44 3.47
N SER A 28 -2.54 -4.99 2.39
CA SER A 28 -1.10 -5.10 2.15
C SER A 28 -0.52 -3.74 1.89
N MET A 29 0.75 -3.62 2.14
CA MET A 29 1.55 -2.49 1.73
C MET A 29 2.16 -2.85 0.37
N PHE A 30 1.81 -2.10 -0.67
CA PHE A 30 2.42 -2.27 -1.97
C PHE A 30 3.47 -1.17 -2.17
N ILE A 31 4.69 -1.58 -2.44
CA ILE A 31 5.80 -0.66 -2.63
C ILE A 31 6.19 -0.68 -4.09
N THR A 32 6.19 0.51 -4.71
CA THR A 32 6.60 0.68 -6.10
C THR A 32 7.74 1.67 -6.17
N ILE A 33 8.80 1.31 -6.84
CA ILE A 33 9.95 2.17 -7.05
C ILE A 33 10.07 2.43 -8.55
N VAL A 34 9.97 3.69 -8.92
CA VAL A 34 10.00 4.13 -10.32
C VAL A 34 10.97 5.28 -10.49
N ASN A 35 11.26 5.60 -11.74
CA ASN A 35 12.05 6.77 -12.06
C ASN A 35 11.30 8.05 -11.67
N ARG A 36 12.07 9.06 -11.31
CA ARG A 36 11.50 10.36 -10.95
C ARG A 36 10.62 10.89 -12.08
N GLY A 37 9.44 11.37 -11.70
CA GLY A 37 8.44 11.84 -12.64
C GLY A 37 7.37 10.82 -13.00
N GLN A 38 7.56 9.53 -12.67
CA GLN A 38 6.61 8.48 -13.01
C GLN A 38 5.63 8.14 -11.88
N GLY A 39 5.85 8.68 -10.70
CA GLY A 39 5.05 8.33 -9.52
C GLY A 39 3.57 8.70 -9.64
N ASN A 40 3.24 9.79 -10.30
CA ASN A 40 1.84 10.21 -10.45
C ASN A 40 1.00 9.18 -11.22
N TYR A 41 1.58 8.51 -12.19
CA TYR A 41 0.89 7.44 -12.92
C TYR A 41 0.63 6.23 -12.02
N VAL A 42 1.60 5.89 -11.19
CA VAL A 42 1.48 4.79 -10.23
C VAL A 42 0.40 5.10 -9.19
N LEU A 43 0.39 6.33 -8.67
CA LEU A 43 -0.64 6.77 -7.73
C LEU A 43 -2.05 6.59 -8.30
N LYS A 44 -2.25 6.94 -9.56
CA LYS A 44 -3.56 6.78 -10.23
C LYS A 44 -3.96 5.31 -10.37
N ILE A 45 -3.01 4.46 -10.71
CA ILE A 45 -3.26 3.02 -10.83
C ILE A 45 -3.77 2.47 -9.50
N PHE A 46 -3.07 2.75 -8.41
CA PHE A 46 -3.44 2.22 -7.10
C PHE A 46 -4.71 2.87 -6.53
N GLU A 47 -4.94 4.14 -6.84
CA GLU A 47 -6.19 4.79 -6.49
C GLU A 47 -7.39 4.07 -7.13
N GLN A 48 -7.31 3.75 -8.41
CA GLN A 48 -8.33 3.01 -9.12
C GLN A 48 -8.53 1.60 -8.56
N GLU A 49 -7.47 1.01 -8.04
CA GLU A 49 -7.50 -0.32 -7.44
C GLU A 49 -7.84 -0.31 -5.94
N GLY A 50 -8.30 0.80 -5.43
CA GLY A 50 -8.86 0.88 -4.09
C GLY A 50 -7.89 1.23 -2.98
N ALA A 51 -6.72 1.78 -3.30
CA ALA A 51 -5.82 2.29 -2.27
C ALA A 51 -6.44 3.50 -1.58
N ASN A 52 -6.62 3.40 -0.28
CA ASN A 52 -7.18 4.48 0.53
C ASN A 52 -6.13 5.43 1.09
N ALA A 53 -4.89 5.01 1.12
CA ALA A 53 -3.78 5.84 1.55
C ALA A 53 -2.55 5.51 0.72
N GLN A 54 -1.88 6.53 0.28
CA GLN A 54 -0.64 6.39 -0.48
C GLN A 54 0.34 7.46 -0.03
N PHE A 55 1.61 7.09 -0.05
CA PHE A 55 2.71 7.97 0.33
C PHE A 55 3.76 7.97 -0.78
N VAL A 56 4.32 9.12 -1.04
CA VAL A 56 5.40 9.25 -2.01
C VAL A 56 6.65 9.72 -1.29
N GLN A 57 7.73 9.00 -1.49
CA GLN A 57 9.05 9.32 -0.95
C GLN A 57 10.01 9.52 -2.11
N LEU A 58 10.69 10.64 -2.14
CA LEU A 58 11.79 10.84 -3.08
C LEU A 58 13.04 10.15 -2.55
N GLY A 59 13.80 9.56 -3.44
CA GLY A 59 15.01 8.85 -3.07
C GLY A 59 16.04 8.85 -4.17
N GLU A 60 17.22 8.36 -3.84
CA GLU A 60 18.28 8.13 -4.79
C GLU A 60 18.72 6.68 -4.71
N GLY A 61 18.86 6.05 -5.87
CA GLY A 61 19.38 4.71 -5.95
C GLY A 61 20.88 4.70 -5.77
N THR A 62 21.37 3.71 -5.05
CA THR A 62 22.81 3.48 -4.86
C THR A 62 23.31 2.29 -5.68
N ALA A 63 22.42 1.68 -6.46
CA ALA A 63 22.76 0.52 -7.27
C ALA A 63 23.79 0.89 -8.33
N GLN A 64 24.74 -0.01 -8.57
CA GLN A 64 25.70 0.13 -9.63
C GLN A 64 24.99 0.07 -10.99
N LYS A 65 25.66 0.59 -12.02
CA LYS A 65 25.08 0.69 -13.35
C LYS A 65 24.53 -0.66 -13.85
N GLU A 66 25.24 -1.74 -13.62
CA GLU A 66 24.83 -3.08 -14.07
C GLU A 66 23.51 -3.49 -13.45
N VAL A 67 23.33 -3.23 -12.16
CA VAL A 67 22.12 -3.54 -11.43
C VAL A 67 20.97 -2.65 -11.90
N ARG A 68 21.24 -1.37 -12.14
CA ARG A 68 20.24 -0.45 -12.68
C ARG A 68 19.77 -0.89 -14.06
N ASP A 69 20.67 -1.33 -14.91
CA ASP A 69 20.34 -1.82 -16.24
C ASP A 69 19.45 -3.07 -16.17
N ILE A 70 19.75 -3.98 -15.26
CA ILE A 70 18.92 -5.19 -15.02
C ILE A 70 17.52 -4.81 -14.56
N LEU A 71 17.40 -3.85 -13.66
CA LEU A 71 16.11 -3.40 -13.13
C LEU A 71 15.37 -2.48 -14.10
N GLY A 72 16.02 -2.04 -15.17
CA GLY A 72 15.45 -1.10 -16.12
C GLY A 72 15.34 0.31 -15.58
N ILE A 73 16.20 0.68 -14.64
CA ILE A 73 16.21 1.98 -13.98
C ILE A 73 17.38 2.81 -14.55
N GLU A 74 17.05 3.89 -15.23
CA GLU A 74 18.05 4.68 -15.99
C GLU A 74 18.82 5.69 -15.12
N ASP A 75 18.22 6.17 -14.04
CA ASP A 75 18.72 7.28 -13.24
C ASP A 75 18.76 6.91 -11.76
N ASN A 76 19.52 7.67 -10.99
CA ASN A 76 19.57 7.54 -9.54
C ASN A 76 18.37 8.19 -8.85
N GLY A 77 17.72 9.16 -9.48
CA GLY A 77 16.51 9.79 -8.94
C GLY A 77 15.31 8.86 -9.00
N LYS A 78 14.74 8.57 -7.85
CA LYS A 78 13.63 7.63 -7.72
C LYS A 78 12.44 8.26 -6.98
N GLU A 79 11.27 7.74 -7.28
CA GLU A 79 10.09 7.94 -6.46
C GLU A 79 9.67 6.58 -5.90
N ILE A 80 9.46 6.54 -4.61
CA ILE A 80 9.01 5.35 -3.90
C ILE A 80 7.57 5.60 -3.51
N ILE A 81 6.66 4.80 -4.04
CA ILE A 81 5.24 4.91 -3.75
C ILE A 81 4.86 3.77 -2.80
N ILE A 82 4.29 4.12 -1.67
CA ILE A 82 3.77 3.17 -0.70
C ILE A 82 2.26 3.27 -0.74
N SER A 83 1.60 2.21 -1.17
CA SER A 83 0.15 2.17 -1.32
C SER A 83 -0.42 1.12 -0.39
N LEU A 84 -1.40 1.51 0.42
CA LEU A 84 -2.12 0.60 1.29
C LEU A 84 -3.37 0.14 0.55
N ILE A 85 -3.43 -1.14 0.25
CA ILE A 85 -4.42 -1.70 -0.67
C ILE A 85 -5.01 -2.99 -0.10
N PRO A 86 -6.33 -3.22 -0.26
CA PRO A 86 -6.93 -4.49 0.13
C PRO A 86 -6.31 -5.66 -0.62
N ASN A 87 -6.10 -6.79 0.07
CA ASN A 87 -5.48 -7.96 -0.53
C ASN A 87 -6.20 -8.46 -1.77
N GLU A 88 -7.52 -8.34 -1.81
CA GLU A 88 -8.34 -8.77 -2.95
C GLU A 88 -8.06 -7.99 -4.23
N ARG A 89 -7.41 -6.83 -4.13
CA ARG A 89 -7.14 -5.96 -5.27
C ARG A 89 -5.68 -6.05 -5.75
N ILE A 90 -4.85 -6.81 -5.07
CA ILE A 90 -3.41 -6.87 -5.37
C ILE A 90 -3.14 -7.40 -6.77
N GLU A 91 -3.82 -8.46 -7.18
CA GLU A 91 -3.60 -9.05 -8.50
C GLU A 91 -3.97 -8.07 -9.63
N ASP A 92 -5.08 -7.37 -9.49
CA ASP A 92 -5.48 -6.36 -10.46
C ASP A 92 -4.47 -5.21 -10.51
N ALA A 93 -4.02 -4.76 -9.33
CA ALA A 93 -3.02 -3.70 -9.25
C ALA A 93 -1.69 -4.12 -9.89
N LYS A 94 -1.26 -5.35 -9.65
CA LYS A 94 -0.05 -5.90 -10.27
C LYS A 94 -0.16 -5.93 -11.78
N ASN A 95 -1.29 -6.37 -12.30
CA ASN A 95 -1.52 -6.45 -13.75
C ASN A 95 -1.49 -5.07 -14.38
N GLU A 96 -2.13 -4.09 -13.75
CA GLU A 96 -2.11 -2.71 -14.23
C GLU A 96 -0.71 -2.11 -14.20
N LEU A 97 0.04 -2.37 -13.13
CA LEU A 97 1.41 -1.90 -13.00
C LEU A 97 2.33 -2.53 -14.05
N GLU A 98 2.19 -3.83 -14.29
CA GLU A 98 2.93 -4.51 -15.35
C GLU A 98 2.63 -3.93 -16.73
N ALA A 99 1.37 -3.67 -17.01
CA ALA A 99 0.97 -3.05 -18.26
C ALA A 99 1.61 -1.66 -18.42
N PHE A 100 1.63 -0.89 -17.36
CA PHE A 100 2.28 0.41 -17.34
C PHE A 100 3.79 0.30 -17.62
N PHE A 101 4.47 -0.64 -16.99
CA PHE A 101 5.90 -0.85 -17.20
C PHE A 101 6.24 -1.31 -18.63
N LYS A 102 5.32 -1.98 -19.29
CA LYS A 102 5.52 -2.47 -20.67
C LYS A 102 5.35 -1.42 -21.74
N VAL A 103 4.63 -0.34 -21.45
CA VAL A 103 4.30 0.69 -22.46
C VAL A 103 5.54 1.46 -22.92
N ASN A 104 6.47 1.75 -22.02
CA ASN A 104 7.64 2.58 -22.33
C ASN A 104 8.80 2.18 -21.42
N LYS A 105 10.01 2.23 -21.94
CA LYS A 105 11.24 1.99 -21.16
C LYS A 105 11.35 2.89 -19.94
N ARG A 106 10.91 4.15 -20.05
CA ARG A 106 10.92 5.10 -18.92
C ARG A 106 9.97 4.74 -17.80
N ASN A 107 8.96 3.94 -18.11
CA ASN A 107 7.96 3.51 -17.12
C ASN A 107 8.43 2.30 -16.29
N ARG A 108 9.62 1.80 -16.57
CA ARG A 108 10.13 0.63 -15.87
C ARG A 108 10.40 0.93 -14.40
N GLY A 109 10.19 -0.07 -13.59
CA GLY A 109 10.43 0.02 -12.17
C GLY A 109 10.28 -1.36 -11.54
N ILE A 110 10.15 -1.35 -10.23
CA ILE A 110 9.95 -2.57 -9.46
C ILE A 110 8.77 -2.35 -8.53
N GLY A 111 7.97 -3.40 -8.34
CA GLY A 111 6.85 -3.37 -7.42
C GLY A 111 6.75 -4.68 -6.65
N PHE A 112 6.41 -4.58 -5.38
CA PHE A 112 6.22 -5.76 -4.54
C PHE A 112 5.22 -5.46 -3.42
N SER A 113 4.56 -6.50 -2.94
CA SER A 113 3.58 -6.37 -1.86
C SER A 113 4.09 -7.04 -0.59
N ILE A 114 3.76 -6.42 0.53
CA ILE A 114 4.05 -6.95 1.86
C ILE A 114 2.72 -7.09 2.60
N PRO A 115 2.29 -8.31 2.93
CA PRO A 115 1.07 -8.48 3.73
C PRO A 115 1.25 -7.87 5.11
N MET A 116 0.24 -7.15 5.59
CA MET A 116 0.26 -6.62 6.93
C MET A 116 -0.30 -7.67 7.89
N THR A 117 0.52 -8.05 8.87
CA THR A 117 0.15 -9.09 9.85
C THR A 117 -0.34 -8.52 11.17
N SER A 118 0.00 -7.26 11.47
CA SER A 118 -0.49 -6.57 12.65
C SER A 118 -0.53 -5.08 12.41
N LEU A 119 -1.45 -4.41 13.11
CA LEU A 119 -1.61 -2.96 13.01
C LEU A 119 -2.19 -2.45 14.32
N ILE A 120 -1.67 -1.32 14.77
CA ILE A 120 -2.20 -0.60 15.93
C ILE A 120 -3.06 0.55 15.40
N GLY A 121 -4.23 0.75 15.99
CA GLY A 121 -5.16 1.79 15.57
C GLY A 121 -6.30 1.24 14.71
N MET A 122 -7.27 0.61 15.35
CA MET A 122 -8.34 -0.11 14.65
C MET A 122 -9.20 0.76 13.75
N LYS A 123 -9.48 2.00 14.15
CA LYS A 123 -10.27 2.91 13.30
C LYS A 123 -9.54 3.25 12.00
N VAL A 124 -8.25 3.47 12.09
CA VAL A 124 -7.43 3.71 10.91
C VAL A 124 -7.40 2.48 10.02
N TYR A 125 -7.25 1.32 10.62
CA TYR A 125 -7.29 0.05 9.89
C TYR A 125 -8.60 -0.14 9.13
N GLN A 126 -9.74 0.13 9.79
CA GLN A 126 -11.04 0.04 9.15
C GLN A 126 -11.15 0.97 7.94
N PHE A 127 -10.68 2.19 8.11
CA PHE A 127 -10.67 3.17 7.01
C PHE A 127 -9.82 2.69 5.83
N LEU A 128 -8.67 2.08 6.11
CA LEU A 128 -7.76 1.60 5.07
C LEU A 128 -8.27 0.34 4.39
N ALA A 129 -8.94 -0.52 5.13
CA ALA A 129 -9.44 -1.79 4.61
C ALA A 129 -10.78 -1.65 3.91
N ASP A 130 -11.66 -0.81 4.46
CA ASP A 130 -12.97 -0.54 3.90
C ASP A 130 -13.01 0.85 3.29
N LYS A 131 -13.31 0.89 2.02
CA LYS A 131 -13.54 2.13 1.32
C LYS A 131 -14.86 2.72 1.80
N ILE A 132 -14.77 3.71 2.64
CA ILE A 132 -15.93 4.43 3.13
C ILE A 132 -16.32 5.51 2.14
#